data_3511b3505710a484e34d19e146d1ade5
#
_entry.id   3511b3505710a484e34d19e146d1ade5
#
_cell.length_a   1.000
_cell.length_b   1.000
_cell.length_c   1.000
_cell.angle_alpha   90.00
_cell.angle_beta   90.00
_cell.angle_gamma   90.00
#
_symmetry.space_group_name_H-M   'P 1'
#
loop_
_entity.id
_entity.type
_entity.pdbx_description
1 polymer ?
#
loop_
_entity_poly.entity_id
_entity_poly.type
_entity_poly.pdbx_seq_one_letter_code
_entity_poly.pdbx_strand_id
1 'polypeptide(L)'
;MKIAGLDLSITHTGAVIVTLDETLAVKEVTWLTFTTTKKYSSDNCLWYAEEQFADKYDKYKFMQDRILDFVRDADMVAVEDYAFGATGQIGLVFDLAEFEGWIRQSIWRTGKPLYLYSPMTIKKVFTGHGDSDKKSMWNSYVKISEPKPDLSAMPLVTNGKKGAKGTSDVVDAYAAAMTLRTELLIERDGAAAFPKHIQEFWKNRTRTVIQRPK
;
A
#
# COMPACT_ATOMS: atom_id res chain seq x y z
N MET A 1 8.28 16.48 -0.98
CA MET A 1 7.03 15.86 -1.44
C MET A 1 6.73 14.63 -0.62
N LYS A 2 5.48 14.38 -0.30
CA LYS A 2 5.05 13.16 0.44
C LYS A 2 4.13 12.33 -0.43
N ILE A 3 4.43 11.06 -0.60
CA ILE A 3 3.57 10.10 -1.30
C ILE A 3 3.09 9.03 -0.33
N ALA A 4 1.81 8.68 -0.40
CA ALA A 4 1.26 7.60 0.37
C ALA A 4 1.12 6.33 -0.48
N GLY A 5 1.29 5.17 0.14
CA GLY A 5 0.95 3.87 -0.42
C GLY A 5 -0.04 3.16 0.48
N LEU A 6 -1.03 2.51 -0.12
CA LEU A 6 -2.07 1.77 0.60
C LEU A 6 -2.24 0.37 0.01
N ASP A 7 -2.28 -0.61 0.90
CA ASP A 7 -2.80 -1.96 0.66
C ASP A 7 -4.05 -2.12 1.52
N LEU A 8 -5.22 -2.02 0.89
CA LEU A 8 -6.51 -1.97 1.60
C LEU A 8 -7.03 -3.37 1.91
N SER A 9 -7.32 -3.61 3.15
CA SER A 9 -7.91 -4.85 3.66
C SER A 9 -8.89 -4.55 4.78
N ILE A 10 -9.98 -5.28 4.85
CA ILE A 10 -11.00 -5.11 5.91
C ILE A 10 -10.52 -5.51 7.31
N THR A 11 -9.31 -6.05 7.44
CA THR A 11 -8.77 -6.51 8.72
C THR A 11 -7.39 -5.93 9.04
N HIS A 12 -6.52 -5.78 8.04
CA HIS A 12 -5.10 -5.49 8.23
C HIS A 12 -4.56 -4.51 7.19
N THR A 13 -5.33 -3.46 6.86
CA THR A 13 -4.85 -2.42 5.94
C THR A 13 -3.45 -1.97 6.30
N GLY A 14 -2.57 -1.97 5.32
CA GLY A 14 -1.26 -1.32 5.39
C GLY A 14 -1.34 0.09 4.78
N ALA A 15 -0.71 1.06 5.43
CA ALA A 15 -0.53 2.40 4.93
C ALA A 15 0.90 2.88 5.19
N VAL A 16 1.50 3.54 4.21
CA VAL A 16 2.86 4.07 4.32
C VAL A 16 2.91 5.48 3.74
N ILE A 17 3.64 6.39 4.39
CA ILE A 17 4.02 7.67 3.79
C ILE A 17 5.52 7.68 3.57
N VAL A 18 5.92 7.98 2.36
CA VAL A 18 7.31 8.17 1.95
C VAL A 18 7.54 9.65 1.70
N THR A 19 8.41 10.27 2.50
CA THR A 19 8.85 11.65 2.32
C THR A 19 10.05 11.66 1.38
N LEU A 20 9.94 12.40 0.29
CA LEU A 20 10.94 12.54 -0.77
C LEU A 20 11.53 13.94 -0.77
N ASP A 21 12.83 14.05 -1.06
CA ASP A 21 13.46 15.35 -1.36
C ASP A 21 13.21 15.77 -2.82
N GLU A 22 13.85 16.86 -3.22
CA GLU A 22 13.76 17.46 -4.58
C GLU A 22 14.28 16.50 -5.67
N THR A 23 15.19 15.60 -5.30
CA THR A 23 15.74 14.56 -6.20
C THR A 23 14.93 13.26 -6.18
N LEU A 24 13.79 13.24 -5.52
CA LEU A 24 12.97 12.06 -5.25
C LEU A 24 13.70 10.96 -4.45
N ALA A 25 14.78 11.31 -3.72
CA ALA A 25 15.40 10.39 -2.78
C ALA A 25 14.55 10.28 -1.50
N VAL A 26 14.45 9.06 -0.97
CA VAL A 26 13.69 8.79 0.26
C VAL A 26 14.43 9.38 1.45
N LYS A 27 13.77 10.23 2.22
CA LYS A 27 14.29 10.86 3.46
C LYS A 27 13.73 10.22 4.71
N GLU A 28 12.46 9.94 4.69
CA GLU A 28 11.74 9.43 5.85
C GLU A 28 10.60 8.52 5.40
N VAL A 29 10.28 7.53 6.21
CA VAL A 29 9.13 6.66 6.00
C VAL A 29 8.40 6.48 7.32
N THR A 30 7.10 6.75 7.30
CA THR A 30 6.17 6.41 8.39
C THR A 30 5.17 5.38 7.89
N TRP A 31 4.58 4.61 8.81
CA TRP A 31 3.64 3.57 8.45
C TRP A 31 2.55 3.39 9.50
N LEU A 32 1.44 2.81 9.05
CA LEU A 32 0.29 2.48 9.86
C LEU A 32 -0.26 1.12 9.42
N THR A 33 -0.68 0.30 10.37
CA THR A 33 -1.49 -0.90 10.09
C THR A 33 -2.50 -1.14 11.21
N PHE A 34 -3.39 -2.11 11.01
CA PHE A 34 -4.41 -2.52 11.97
C PHE A 34 -4.19 -3.97 12.39
N THR A 35 -4.60 -4.31 13.61
CA THR A 35 -4.49 -5.67 14.13
C THR A 35 -5.62 -5.99 15.11
N THR A 36 -6.10 -7.24 15.05
CA THR A 36 -6.98 -7.80 16.08
C THR A 36 -6.19 -8.46 17.23
N THR A 37 -4.85 -8.50 17.13
CA THR A 37 -3.97 -9.13 18.12
C THR A 37 -3.35 -8.08 19.02
N LYS A 38 -3.90 -7.91 20.22
CA LYS A 38 -3.53 -6.86 21.19
C LYS A 38 -2.02 -6.77 21.49
N LYS A 39 -1.31 -7.89 21.52
CA LYS A 39 0.15 -7.92 21.81
C LYS A 39 1.00 -7.18 20.76
N TYR A 40 0.45 -6.89 19.57
CA TYR A 40 1.12 -6.15 18.50
C TYR A 40 0.71 -4.68 18.44
N SER A 41 -0.12 -4.23 19.39
CA SER A 41 -0.53 -2.83 19.48
C SER A 41 0.65 -1.92 19.71
N SER A 42 0.76 -0.86 18.91
CA SER A 42 1.74 0.23 19.04
C SER A 42 1.17 1.49 18.39
N ASP A 43 1.90 2.58 18.41
CA ASP A 43 1.50 3.83 17.75
C ASP A 43 1.27 3.65 16.25
N ASN A 44 2.02 2.75 15.61
CA ASN A 44 1.92 2.45 14.19
C ASN A 44 1.07 1.20 13.87
N CYS A 45 0.69 0.42 14.88
CA CYS A 45 -0.12 -0.79 14.73
C CYS A 45 -1.34 -0.71 15.63
N LEU A 46 -2.45 -0.25 15.07
CA LEU A 46 -3.67 0.03 15.81
C LEU A 46 -4.44 -1.25 16.10
N TRP A 47 -4.51 -1.60 17.38
CA TRP A 47 -5.34 -2.71 17.81
C TRP A 47 -6.82 -2.32 17.87
N TYR A 48 -7.68 -3.26 17.48
CA TYR A 48 -9.13 -3.18 17.70
C TYR A 48 -9.70 -4.55 18.03
N ALA A 49 -10.83 -4.56 18.75
CA ALA A 49 -11.65 -5.75 18.96
C ALA A 49 -12.85 -5.71 17.98
N GLU A 50 -13.14 -6.83 17.30
CA GLU A 50 -14.27 -6.87 16.36
C GLU A 50 -15.61 -6.55 17.05
N GLU A 51 -15.74 -6.98 18.31
CA GLU A 51 -16.95 -6.80 19.13
C GLU A 51 -17.24 -5.34 19.54
N GLN A 52 -16.28 -4.43 19.31
CA GLN A 52 -16.50 -2.99 19.58
C GLN A 52 -17.36 -2.30 18.55
N PHE A 53 -17.59 -2.92 17.39
CA PHE A 53 -18.35 -2.35 16.29
C PHE A 53 -19.77 -2.92 16.28
N ALA A 54 -20.76 -2.03 16.09
CA ALA A 54 -22.17 -2.43 15.97
C ALA A 54 -22.40 -3.21 14.66
N ASP A 55 -21.68 -2.82 13.61
CA ASP A 55 -21.72 -3.47 12.29
C ASP A 55 -20.44 -3.19 11.49
N LYS A 56 -20.41 -3.69 10.24
CA LYS A 56 -19.26 -3.50 9.34
C LYS A 56 -19.01 -2.03 8.99
N TYR A 57 -20.05 -1.19 8.98
CA TYR A 57 -19.91 0.22 8.59
C TYR A 57 -19.26 1.04 9.72
N ASP A 58 -19.54 0.72 10.97
CA ASP A 58 -18.82 1.28 12.12
C ASP A 58 -17.33 0.98 12.03
N LYS A 59 -16.98 -0.26 11.68
CA LYS A 59 -15.60 -0.68 11.47
C LYS A 59 -14.97 0.07 10.28
N TYR A 60 -15.67 0.16 9.16
CA TYR A 60 -15.20 0.89 7.98
C TYR A 60 -14.94 2.36 8.31
N LYS A 61 -15.85 2.98 9.06
CA LYS A 61 -15.71 4.36 9.52
C LYS A 61 -14.51 4.55 10.44
N PHE A 62 -14.31 3.64 11.40
CA PHE A 62 -13.14 3.65 12.27
C PHE A 62 -11.83 3.57 11.49
N MET A 63 -11.72 2.62 10.56
CA MET A 63 -10.52 2.47 9.73
C MET A 63 -10.33 3.66 8.79
N GLN A 64 -11.41 4.14 8.17
CA GLN A 64 -11.40 5.32 7.31
C GLN A 64 -10.82 6.54 8.01
N ASP A 65 -11.31 6.86 9.21
CA ASP A 65 -10.87 8.06 9.93
C ASP A 65 -9.36 8.01 10.20
N ARG A 66 -8.84 6.83 10.57
CA ARG A 66 -7.40 6.64 10.83
C ARG A 66 -6.56 6.70 9.55
N ILE A 67 -7.04 6.10 8.46
CA ILE A 67 -6.35 6.14 7.16
C ILE A 67 -6.34 7.58 6.63
N LEU A 68 -7.46 8.30 6.65
CA LEU A 68 -7.54 9.68 6.16
C LEU A 68 -6.68 10.63 7.01
N ASP A 69 -6.66 10.45 8.32
CA ASP A 69 -5.79 11.21 9.20
C ASP A 69 -4.32 10.96 8.86
N PHE A 70 -3.94 9.70 8.69
CA PHE A 70 -2.58 9.30 8.35
C PHE A 70 -2.12 9.85 7.01
N VAL A 71 -2.96 9.79 5.95
CA VAL A 71 -2.59 10.29 4.61
C VAL A 71 -2.89 11.78 4.41
N ARG A 72 -3.27 12.50 5.45
CA ARG A 72 -3.69 13.92 5.38
C ARG A 72 -2.66 14.79 4.66
N ASP A 73 -1.39 14.62 5.00
CA ASP A 73 -0.28 15.44 4.49
C ASP A 73 0.37 14.89 3.23
N ALA A 74 -0.13 13.77 2.69
CA ALA A 74 0.37 13.24 1.43
C ALA A 74 -0.08 14.10 0.24
N ASP A 75 0.83 14.34 -0.70
CA ASP A 75 0.54 15.06 -1.95
C ASP A 75 -0.20 14.17 -2.95
N MET A 76 0.10 12.86 -2.93
CA MET A 76 -0.45 11.83 -3.84
C MET A 76 -0.62 10.52 -3.08
N VAL A 77 -1.56 9.68 -3.56
CA VAL A 77 -1.83 8.37 -2.95
C VAL A 77 -1.79 7.28 -4.02
N ALA A 78 -0.97 6.27 -3.80
CA ALA A 78 -0.94 5.02 -4.56
C ALA A 78 -1.72 3.94 -3.81
N VAL A 79 -2.58 3.20 -4.50
CA VAL A 79 -3.38 2.12 -3.91
C VAL A 79 -3.24 0.88 -4.77
N GLU A 80 -3.09 -0.28 -4.12
CA GLU A 80 -3.23 -1.55 -4.81
C GLU A 80 -4.68 -1.71 -5.31
N ASP A 81 -4.84 -2.00 -6.61
CA ASP A 81 -6.16 -2.18 -7.22
C ASP A 81 -6.67 -3.61 -7.01
N TYR A 82 -7.95 -3.83 -7.28
CA TYR A 82 -8.59 -5.13 -7.08
C TYR A 82 -7.84 -6.28 -7.75
N ALA A 83 -7.61 -7.35 -6.99
CA ALA A 83 -7.17 -8.65 -7.52
C ALA A 83 -8.40 -9.49 -7.88
N PHE A 84 -8.86 -9.46 -9.11
CA PHE A 84 -10.02 -10.25 -9.58
C PHE A 84 -9.78 -11.78 -9.62
N GLY A 85 -8.67 -12.28 -9.07
CA GLY A 85 -8.31 -13.70 -9.08
C GLY A 85 -8.54 -14.45 -7.77
N ALA A 86 -9.08 -13.83 -6.75
CA ALA A 86 -9.32 -14.49 -5.47
C ALA A 86 -10.55 -15.42 -5.55
N THR A 87 -10.32 -16.65 -5.93
CA THR A 87 -11.29 -17.73 -5.84
C THR A 87 -11.50 -18.11 -4.38
N GLY A 88 -12.69 -17.93 -3.82
CA GLY A 88 -12.97 -18.58 -2.56
C GLY A 88 -14.20 -18.16 -1.80
N GLN A 89 -14.48 -16.92 -1.58
CA GLN A 89 -15.66 -16.50 -0.82
C GLN A 89 -16.23 -15.23 -1.45
N ILE A 90 -17.24 -15.38 -2.28
CA ILE A 90 -17.89 -14.29 -3.01
C ILE A 90 -18.29 -13.15 -2.06
N GLY A 91 -18.79 -13.45 -0.85
CA GLY A 91 -19.16 -12.43 0.13
C GLY A 91 -18.00 -11.55 0.59
N LEU A 92 -16.82 -12.14 0.86
CA LEU A 92 -15.63 -11.37 1.26
C LEU A 92 -15.11 -10.46 0.14
N VAL A 93 -15.27 -10.86 -1.12
CA VAL A 93 -14.87 -10.03 -2.27
C VAL A 93 -15.76 -8.79 -2.36
N PHE A 94 -17.06 -8.93 -2.12
CA PHE A 94 -17.97 -7.78 -2.10
C PHE A 94 -17.71 -6.84 -0.93
N ASP A 95 -17.50 -7.37 0.28
CA ASP A 95 -17.19 -6.56 1.45
C ASP A 95 -15.85 -5.80 1.25
N LEU A 96 -14.84 -6.45 0.66
CA LEU A 96 -13.57 -5.82 0.35
C LEU A 96 -13.77 -4.69 -0.69
N ALA A 97 -14.50 -4.97 -1.78
CA ALA A 97 -14.77 -3.98 -2.82
C ALA A 97 -15.55 -2.76 -2.28
N GLU A 98 -16.51 -3.00 -1.40
CA GLU A 98 -17.28 -1.95 -0.74
C GLU A 98 -16.37 -1.10 0.16
N PHE A 99 -15.54 -1.73 1.00
CA PHE A 99 -14.58 -1.03 1.86
C PHE A 99 -13.56 -0.22 1.06
N GLU A 100 -12.97 -0.82 0.03
CA GLU A 100 -12.02 -0.11 -0.83
C GLU A 100 -12.68 1.07 -1.55
N GLY A 101 -13.90 0.89 -2.10
CA GLY A 101 -14.67 1.96 -2.71
C GLY A 101 -14.94 3.11 -1.73
N TRP A 102 -15.26 2.77 -0.47
CA TRP A 102 -15.48 3.72 0.61
C TRP A 102 -14.22 4.56 0.90
N ILE A 103 -13.06 3.93 1.03
CA ILE A 103 -11.79 4.61 1.30
C ILE A 103 -11.36 5.45 0.08
N ARG A 104 -11.40 4.88 -1.12
CA ARG A 104 -11.01 5.57 -2.37
C ARG A 104 -11.85 6.82 -2.62
N GLN A 105 -13.18 6.73 -2.43
CA GLN A 105 -14.09 7.88 -2.53
C GLN A 105 -13.71 8.96 -1.52
N SER A 106 -13.37 8.58 -0.31
CA SER A 106 -13.03 9.51 0.76
C SER A 106 -11.73 10.24 0.46
N ILE A 107 -10.70 9.52 -0.03
CA ILE A 107 -9.45 10.13 -0.49
C ILE A 107 -9.70 11.07 -1.68
N TRP A 108 -10.49 10.62 -2.68
CA TRP A 108 -10.86 11.46 -3.83
C TRP A 108 -11.51 12.78 -3.41
N ARG A 109 -12.37 12.77 -2.39
CA ARG A 109 -13.01 13.97 -1.85
C ARG A 109 -12.02 14.98 -1.27
N THR A 110 -10.85 14.55 -0.84
CA THR A 110 -9.78 15.46 -0.37
C THR A 110 -9.10 16.22 -1.52
N GLY A 111 -9.36 15.85 -2.78
CA GLY A 111 -8.73 16.45 -3.97
C GLY A 111 -7.35 15.88 -4.30
N LYS A 112 -6.85 14.90 -3.54
CA LYS A 112 -5.55 14.27 -3.80
C LYS A 112 -5.61 13.37 -5.04
N PRO A 113 -4.59 13.39 -5.92
CA PRO A 113 -4.46 12.42 -7.00
C PRO A 113 -4.35 11.00 -6.43
N LEU A 114 -5.17 10.09 -6.97
CA LEU A 114 -5.22 8.69 -6.57
C LEU A 114 -4.75 7.81 -7.74
N TYR A 115 -3.69 7.05 -7.53
CA TYR A 115 -3.06 6.16 -8.49
C TYR A 115 -3.39 4.71 -8.13
N LEU A 116 -4.08 4.01 -9.03
CA LEU A 116 -4.43 2.60 -8.84
C LEU A 116 -3.48 1.74 -9.66
N TYR A 117 -2.80 0.82 -9.01
CA TYR A 117 -1.89 -0.14 -9.63
C TYR A 117 -2.35 -1.57 -9.39
N SER A 118 -2.35 -2.39 -10.44
CA SER A 118 -2.63 -3.82 -10.24
C SER A 118 -1.55 -4.47 -9.36
N PRO A 119 -1.89 -5.52 -8.58
CA PRO A 119 -0.92 -6.28 -7.78
C PRO A 119 0.29 -6.76 -8.59
N MET A 120 0.05 -7.23 -9.82
CA MET A 120 1.13 -7.65 -10.72
C MET A 120 2.10 -6.51 -11.07
N THR A 121 1.56 -5.30 -11.27
CA THR A 121 2.37 -4.11 -11.54
C THR A 121 3.26 -3.76 -10.36
N ILE A 122 2.69 -3.69 -9.16
CA ILE A 122 3.44 -3.40 -7.92
C ILE A 122 4.55 -4.43 -7.72
N LYS A 123 4.21 -5.71 -7.81
CA LYS A 123 5.19 -6.81 -7.66
C LYS A 123 6.30 -6.74 -8.71
N LYS A 124 5.96 -6.49 -9.98
CA LYS A 124 6.96 -6.38 -11.05
C LYS A 124 7.94 -5.24 -10.82
N VAL A 125 7.46 -4.08 -10.41
CA VAL A 125 8.30 -2.92 -10.11
C VAL A 125 9.20 -3.20 -8.89
N PHE A 126 8.62 -3.78 -7.83
CA PHE A 126 9.30 -3.93 -6.55
C PHE A 126 10.28 -5.10 -6.50
N THR A 127 10.00 -6.20 -7.22
CA THR A 127 10.81 -7.43 -7.17
C THR A 127 11.46 -7.82 -8.50
N GLY A 128 11.00 -7.23 -9.60
CA GLY A 128 11.34 -7.65 -10.97
C GLY A 128 10.35 -8.65 -11.60
N HIS A 129 9.45 -9.26 -10.82
CA HIS A 129 8.54 -10.32 -11.26
C HIS A 129 7.11 -10.06 -10.79
N GLY A 130 6.15 -10.06 -11.73
CA GLY A 130 4.74 -9.74 -11.43
C GLY A 130 3.97 -10.82 -10.66
N ASP A 131 4.47 -12.05 -10.66
CA ASP A 131 3.91 -13.22 -9.96
C ASP A 131 4.58 -13.50 -8.60
N SER A 132 5.38 -12.54 -8.10
CA SER A 132 6.11 -12.67 -6.83
C SER A 132 5.19 -12.99 -5.66
N ASP A 133 5.63 -13.95 -4.86
CA ASP A 133 5.00 -14.31 -3.59
C ASP A 133 5.40 -13.36 -2.43
N LYS A 134 4.76 -13.50 -1.28
CA LYS A 134 5.07 -12.69 -0.09
C LYS A 134 6.52 -12.84 0.39
N LYS A 135 7.16 -13.98 0.18
CA LYS A 135 8.57 -14.19 0.52
C LYS A 135 9.48 -13.37 -0.39
N SER A 136 9.19 -13.34 -1.67
CA SER A 136 9.94 -12.55 -2.66
C SER A 136 9.78 -11.06 -2.40
N MET A 137 8.56 -10.59 -2.05
CA MET A 137 8.30 -9.22 -1.62
C MET A 137 9.15 -8.86 -0.39
N TRP A 138 9.14 -9.71 0.64
CA TRP A 138 9.96 -9.53 1.83
C TRP A 138 11.46 -9.50 1.52
N ASN A 139 11.95 -10.42 0.69
CA ASN A 139 13.36 -10.47 0.32
C ASN A 139 13.81 -9.20 -0.44
N SER A 140 12.94 -8.62 -1.26
CA SER A 140 13.22 -7.35 -1.91
C SER A 140 13.21 -6.20 -0.91
N TYR A 141 12.22 -6.17 -0.01
CA TYR A 141 12.13 -5.18 1.05
C TYR A 141 13.38 -5.14 1.95
N VAL A 142 13.90 -6.28 2.41
CA VAL A 142 15.08 -6.30 3.30
C VAL A 142 16.35 -5.80 2.61
N LYS A 143 16.46 -5.93 1.29
CA LYS A 143 17.61 -5.47 0.50
C LYS A 143 17.65 -3.96 0.27
N ILE A 144 16.54 -3.26 0.51
CA ILE A 144 16.49 -1.80 0.35
C ILE A 144 17.38 -1.15 1.39
N SER A 145 18.33 -0.33 0.93
CA SER A 145 19.26 0.44 1.76
C SER A 145 18.74 1.84 2.12
N GLU A 146 17.80 2.37 1.33
CA GLU A 146 17.11 3.64 1.62
C GLU A 146 16.22 3.49 2.87
N PRO A 147 15.81 4.59 3.52
CA PRO A 147 14.82 4.54 4.60
C PRO A 147 13.57 3.77 4.19
N LYS A 148 13.12 2.89 5.08
CA LYS A 148 11.95 2.02 4.89
C LYS A 148 11.21 1.83 6.22
N PRO A 149 9.95 1.32 6.23
CA PRO A 149 9.25 1.03 7.46
C PRO A 149 10.09 0.20 8.43
N ASP A 150 10.21 0.59 9.69
CA ASP A 150 10.80 -0.30 10.71
C ASP A 150 9.73 -1.27 11.20
N LEU A 151 9.85 -2.52 10.79
CA LEU A 151 8.92 -3.59 11.13
C LEU A 151 9.48 -4.56 12.18
N SER A 152 10.54 -4.17 12.88
CA SER A 152 11.24 -5.03 13.86
C SER A 152 10.35 -5.50 15.02
N ALA A 153 9.36 -4.68 15.40
CA ALA A 153 8.37 -5.00 16.44
C ALA A 153 7.20 -5.88 15.93
N MET A 154 7.08 -6.07 14.63
CA MET A 154 6.01 -6.87 14.01
C MET A 154 6.44 -8.33 13.86
N PRO A 155 5.47 -9.28 13.89
CA PRO A 155 5.80 -10.67 13.60
C PRO A 155 6.32 -10.82 12.17
N LEU A 156 7.56 -11.27 12.05
CA LEU A 156 8.25 -11.39 10.77
C LEU A 156 7.64 -12.46 9.87
N VAL A 157 7.71 -12.24 8.57
CA VAL A 157 7.43 -13.28 7.56
C VAL A 157 8.54 -14.32 7.63
N THR A 158 8.33 -15.41 8.33
CA THR A 158 9.30 -16.51 8.42
C THR A 158 8.96 -17.61 7.43
N ASN A 159 9.94 -18.03 6.63
CA ASN A 159 9.97 -19.26 5.82
C ASN A 159 8.86 -19.45 4.77
N GLY A 160 8.34 -18.39 4.16
CA GLY A 160 7.38 -18.52 3.03
C GLY A 160 6.01 -19.08 3.40
N LYS A 161 5.77 -19.41 4.67
CA LYS A 161 4.46 -19.75 5.19
C LYS A 161 3.80 -18.45 5.65
N LYS A 162 2.55 -18.25 5.23
CA LYS A 162 1.67 -17.09 5.53
C LYS A 162 2.33 -16.03 6.40
N GLY A 163 2.80 -14.95 5.78
CA GLY A 163 3.37 -13.81 6.52
C GLY A 163 2.46 -13.42 7.67
N ALA A 164 3.04 -12.94 8.74
CA ALA A 164 2.25 -12.42 9.83
C ALA A 164 1.36 -11.29 9.28
N LYS A 165 0.09 -11.42 9.57
CA LYS A 165 -0.92 -10.44 9.17
C LYS A 165 -0.50 -9.05 9.67
N GLY A 166 -0.58 -8.06 8.82
CA GLY A 166 -0.14 -6.69 9.09
C GLY A 166 1.27 -6.39 8.57
N THR A 167 2.26 -7.27 8.77
CA THR A 167 3.63 -7.03 8.26
C THR A 167 3.68 -7.05 6.74
N SER A 168 3.03 -8.03 6.10
CA SER A 168 2.96 -8.11 4.63
C SER A 168 2.23 -6.92 4.05
N ASP A 169 1.15 -6.49 4.70
CA ASP A 169 0.30 -5.41 4.19
C ASP A 169 1.05 -4.06 4.23
N VAL A 170 1.91 -3.82 5.23
CA VAL A 170 2.81 -2.66 5.25
C VAL A 170 3.87 -2.75 4.15
N VAL A 171 4.43 -3.94 3.87
CA VAL A 171 5.39 -4.13 2.76
C VAL A 171 4.73 -3.90 1.42
N ASP A 172 3.49 -4.38 1.21
CA ASP A 172 2.74 -4.22 -0.03
C ASP A 172 2.34 -2.73 -0.22
N ALA A 173 1.92 -2.04 0.86
CA ALA A 173 1.68 -0.59 0.84
C ALA A 173 2.96 0.22 0.52
N TYR A 174 4.10 -0.16 1.10
CA TYR A 174 5.38 0.46 0.77
C TYR A 174 5.76 0.24 -0.70
N ALA A 175 5.55 -0.97 -1.21
CA ALA A 175 5.79 -1.29 -2.62
C ALA A 175 4.88 -0.46 -3.56
N ALA A 176 3.63 -0.20 -3.18
CA ALA A 176 2.73 0.69 -3.92
C ALA A 176 3.27 2.13 -3.97
N ALA A 177 3.72 2.69 -2.83
CA ALA A 177 4.36 4.00 -2.79
C ALA A 177 5.62 4.04 -3.65
N MET A 178 6.48 3.02 -3.58
CA MET A 178 7.71 2.94 -4.37
C MET A 178 7.44 2.76 -5.87
N THR A 179 6.31 2.16 -6.25
CA THR A 179 5.84 2.08 -7.64
C THR A 179 5.52 3.48 -8.17
N LEU A 180 4.77 4.28 -7.40
CA LEU A 180 4.49 5.67 -7.75
C LEU A 180 5.77 6.51 -7.82
N ARG A 181 6.68 6.37 -6.84
CA ARG A 181 8.00 7.03 -6.90
C ARG A 181 8.78 6.66 -8.17
N THR A 182 8.76 5.39 -8.55
CA THR A 182 9.43 4.92 -9.77
C THR A 182 8.85 5.59 -11.01
N GLU A 183 7.53 5.77 -11.09
CA GLU A 183 6.91 6.53 -12.18
C GLU A 183 7.40 7.98 -12.23
N LEU A 184 7.42 8.67 -11.10
CA LEU A 184 7.90 10.05 -11.01
C LEU A 184 9.37 10.16 -11.42
N LEU A 185 10.21 9.20 -11.03
CA LEU A 185 11.61 9.13 -11.46
C LEU A 185 11.73 8.94 -12.98
N ILE A 186 10.90 8.07 -13.57
CA ILE A 186 10.91 7.85 -15.02
C ILE A 186 10.41 9.09 -15.77
N GLU A 187 9.41 9.78 -15.25
CA GLU A 187 8.92 11.04 -15.83
C GLU A 187 10.00 12.13 -15.82
N ARG A 188 10.86 12.14 -14.81
CA ARG A 188 11.98 13.09 -14.70
C ARG A 188 13.20 12.70 -15.56
N ASP A 189 13.64 11.44 -15.46
CA ASP A 189 14.95 10.97 -15.96
C ASP A 189 14.86 10.19 -17.29
N GLY A 190 13.65 9.78 -17.68
CA GLY A 190 13.41 8.92 -18.83
C GLY A 190 13.58 7.43 -18.51
N ALA A 191 12.78 6.59 -19.17
CA ALA A 191 12.75 5.14 -18.90
C ALA A 191 14.07 4.43 -19.21
N ALA A 192 14.88 4.95 -20.13
CA ALA A 192 16.14 4.32 -20.54
C ALA A 192 17.18 4.24 -19.42
N ALA A 193 17.08 5.07 -18.40
CA ALA A 193 17.96 5.07 -17.23
C ALA A 193 17.72 3.90 -16.25
N PHE A 194 16.64 3.14 -16.44
CA PHE A 194 16.18 2.13 -15.48
C PHE A 194 16.42 0.69 -15.97
N PRO A 195 16.42 -0.32 -15.06
CA PRO A 195 16.49 -1.72 -15.42
C PRO A 195 15.39 -2.14 -16.40
N LYS A 196 15.65 -3.18 -17.20
CA LYS A 196 14.75 -3.63 -18.28
C LYS A 196 13.32 -3.89 -17.81
N HIS A 197 13.10 -4.51 -16.65
CA HIS A 197 11.76 -4.77 -16.12
C HIS A 197 10.98 -3.48 -15.79
N ILE A 198 11.68 -2.41 -15.40
CA ILE A 198 11.08 -1.09 -15.17
C ILE A 198 10.75 -0.41 -16.51
N GLN A 199 11.62 -0.54 -17.52
CA GLN A 199 11.32 -0.03 -18.87
C GLN A 199 10.10 -0.74 -19.46
N GLU A 200 9.99 -2.05 -19.29
CA GLU A 200 8.82 -2.83 -19.69
C GLU A 200 7.55 -2.44 -18.93
N PHE A 201 7.66 -2.21 -17.62
CA PHE A 201 6.56 -1.65 -16.84
C PHE A 201 6.09 -0.33 -17.43
N TRP A 202 7.00 0.61 -17.67
CA TRP A 202 6.66 1.92 -18.20
C TRP A 202 5.98 1.86 -19.58
N LYS A 203 6.49 1.02 -20.48
CA LYS A 203 5.93 0.81 -21.81
C LYS A 203 4.51 0.22 -21.78
N ASN A 204 4.26 -0.69 -20.86
CA ASN A 204 3.03 -1.47 -20.79
C ASN A 204 2.17 -1.08 -19.58
N ARG A 205 2.47 0.08 -18.95
CA ARG A 205 1.79 0.44 -17.72
C ARG A 205 0.29 0.57 -17.92
N THR A 206 -0.42 -0.16 -17.08
CA THR A 206 -1.85 0.00 -16.88
C THR A 206 -2.03 0.59 -15.49
N ARG A 207 -2.46 1.82 -15.42
CA ARG A 207 -2.85 2.48 -14.19
C ARG A 207 -4.11 3.28 -14.41
N THR A 208 -4.89 3.40 -13.38
CA THR A 208 -5.99 4.36 -13.34
C THR A 208 -5.58 5.52 -12.45
N VAL A 209 -5.61 6.73 -12.97
CA VAL A 209 -5.42 7.95 -12.17
C VAL A 209 -6.78 8.60 -12.00
N ILE A 210 -7.23 8.70 -10.76
CA ILE A 210 -8.48 9.34 -10.41
C ILE A 210 -8.14 10.71 -9.81
N GLN A 211 -8.56 11.77 -10.50
CA GLN A 211 -8.40 13.15 -10.02
C GLN A 211 -9.78 13.81 -9.95
N ARG A 212 -9.94 14.67 -8.95
CA ARG A 212 -11.12 15.52 -8.92
C ARG A 212 -11.00 16.56 -10.02
N PRO A 213 -12.04 16.76 -10.84
CA PRO A 213 -12.07 17.88 -11.79
C PRO A 213 -11.83 19.19 -11.04
N LYS A 214 -11.01 20.06 -11.62
CA LYS A 214 -10.75 21.42 -11.09
C LYS A 214 -12.02 22.27 -11.18
#